data_c0ea88b8fb03f362749686e5749af8cd
#
_entry.id   c0ea88b8fb03f362749686e5749af8cd
#
_cell.length_a   1.000
_cell.length_b   1.000
_cell.length_c   1.000
_cell.angle_alpha   90.00
_cell.angle_beta   90.00
_cell.angle_gamma   90.00
#
_symmetry.space_group_name_H-M   'P 1'
#
loop_
_entity.id
_entity.type
_entity.pdbx_description
1 polymer ?
#
loop_
_entity_poly.entity_id
_entity_poly.type
_entity_poly.pdbx_seq_one_letter_code
_entity_poly.pdbx_strand_id
1 'polypeptide(L)'
;MVVSAILMTGIVAPLVTIVYRPARRSVAYKRRTIQSAKADSELRILTCIHTPRNVPTIINLIEATHPTKKSPLCIYVLHLVELTGRASAMLIVHSTRKSGRPALNRTQAQSDHIINAFENYEQNAGSTVSVQPLTAISPYSSMHEDICSVAEDKRVAFIIIPFHKQQTVDGGMELINPAFRTINQNVLANAPCSVGILVDRGLSGSSNRTISNQASVSHNVAVLFFGGPDDREALAYARRMSDHPGISITVMRFRPMEESSGMAGGPGHHPNDPGVLTVMTDTEKEKQLDEEYIRQFRTKTANNESVTYVERVVNNGEETVAAIRTIDSLHNLYIVGRGQGVISPLTAGLTDWSECPELGAIGDLLASSDFAATVSVLVIQQFVGLGPSNEALASPDSPTEGPNEFNDHFNGGANQMNRRQQPSMGQEVFNP
;
A
#
# COMPACT_ATOMS: atom_id res chain seq x y z
N MET A 1 13.92 35.38 45.85
CA MET A 1 13.18 34.27 45.26
C MET A 1 12.41 34.68 43.98
N VAL A 2 11.56 35.70 44.02
CA VAL A 2 10.75 36.11 42.84
C VAL A 2 11.61 36.49 41.61
N VAL A 3 12.68 37.24 41.79
CA VAL A 3 13.60 37.65 40.68
C VAL A 3 14.32 36.44 40.05
N SER A 4 14.69 35.44 40.85
CA SER A 4 15.35 34.24 40.37
C SER A 4 14.36 33.35 39.54
N ALA A 5 13.08 33.30 39.93
CA ALA A 5 12.07 32.59 39.19
C ALA A 5 11.76 33.25 37.82
N ILE A 6 11.71 34.58 37.77
CA ILE A 6 11.51 35.35 36.53
C ILE A 6 12.73 35.18 35.57
N LEU A 7 13.94 35.20 36.09
CA LEU A 7 15.16 34.97 35.30
C LEU A 7 15.22 33.54 34.73
N MET A 8 14.85 32.53 35.54
CA MET A 8 14.83 31.14 35.12
C MET A 8 13.76 30.91 34.03
N THR A 9 12.53 31.42 34.21
CA THR A 9 11.49 31.29 33.19
C THR A 9 11.82 32.06 31.91
N GLY A 10 12.44 33.23 32.03
CA GLY A 10 12.88 34.05 30.89
C GLY A 10 14.00 33.43 30.05
N ILE A 11 14.87 32.61 30.68
CA ILE A 11 16.00 31.97 29.96
C ILE A 11 15.64 30.54 29.52
N VAL A 12 14.94 29.78 30.34
CA VAL A 12 14.63 28.36 30.05
C VAL A 12 13.64 28.24 28.87
N ALA A 13 12.64 29.10 28.81
CA ALA A 13 11.64 29.05 27.72
C ALA A 13 12.26 29.22 26.32
N PRO A 14 13.09 30.25 26.02
CA PRO A 14 13.74 30.38 24.71
C PRO A 14 14.81 29.30 24.50
N LEU A 15 15.49 28.84 25.54
CA LEU A 15 16.51 27.80 25.41
C LEU A 15 15.87 26.45 25.07
N VAL A 16 14.73 26.11 25.70
CA VAL A 16 13.93 24.94 25.33
C VAL A 16 13.40 25.06 23.91
N THR A 17 12.95 26.22 23.46
CA THR A 17 12.45 26.42 22.09
C THR A 17 13.57 26.30 21.04
N ILE A 18 14.80 26.68 21.36
CA ILE A 18 15.98 26.57 20.49
C ILE A 18 16.50 25.13 20.45
N VAL A 19 16.52 24.43 21.61
CA VAL A 19 17.04 23.06 21.72
C VAL A 19 15.96 22.04 21.31
N TYR A 20 14.71 22.28 21.68
CA TYR A 20 13.58 21.49 21.26
C TYR A 20 13.21 21.90 19.82
N ARG A 21 13.94 21.37 18.87
CA ARG A 21 13.43 21.31 17.50
C ARG A 21 12.29 20.29 17.54
N PRO A 22 11.02 20.71 17.45
CA PRO A 22 9.96 19.72 17.21
C PRO A 22 10.42 18.96 15.99
N ALA A 23 10.60 17.64 16.14
CA ALA A 23 10.87 16.77 15.00
C ALA A 23 9.87 17.19 13.93
N ARG A 24 10.35 17.58 12.75
CA ARG A 24 9.52 18.13 11.66
C ARG A 24 8.48 17.10 11.24
N ARG A 25 7.45 16.91 12.04
CA ARG A 25 6.25 16.12 11.73
C ARG A 25 5.31 16.85 10.76
N SER A 26 5.60 18.08 10.41
CA SER A 26 4.82 18.90 9.48
C SER A 26 5.37 18.97 8.06
N VAL A 27 6.23 18.03 7.63
CA VAL A 27 6.38 17.83 6.19
C VAL A 27 5.07 17.20 5.76
N ALA A 28 4.28 17.96 4.97
CA ALA A 28 3.04 17.50 4.38
C ALA A 28 3.18 16.01 4.03
N TYR A 29 2.43 15.17 4.72
CA TYR A 29 2.48 13.72 4.59
C TYR A 29 2.21 13.39 3.13
N LYS A 30 3.26 13.21 2.34
CA LYS A 30 3.10 12.73 0.98
C LYS A 30 2.47 11.35 1.10
N ARG A 31 1.21 11.25 0.69
CA ARG A 31 0.48 9.97 0.64
C ARG A 31 1.38 8.92 0.05
N ARG A 32 1.76 7.93 0.85
CA ARG A 32 2.62 6.83 0.38
C ARG A 32 1.72 5.66 0.04
N THR A 33 1.41 5.57 -1.24
CA THR A 33 0.59 4.51 -1.81
C THR A 33 1.31 3.91 -3.01
N ILE A 34 0.96 2.70 -3.37
CA ILE A 34 1.46 2.04 -4.59
C ILE A 34 1.01 2.83 -5.81
N GLN A 35 -0.22 3.32 -5.79
CA GLN A 35 -0.82 4.13 -6.86
C GLN A 35 -0.06 5.42 -7.12
N SER A 36 0.47 6.08 -6.08
CA SER A 36 1.26 7.31 -6.20
C SER A 36 2.73 7.05 -6.54
N ALA A 37 3.22 5.82 -6.39
CA ALA A 37 4.57 5.45 -6.76
C ALA A 37 4.71 5.44 -8.29
N LYS A 38 5.76 6.09 -8.80
CA LYS A 38 6.06 6.05 -10.24
C LYS A 38 6.39 4.62 -10.65
N ALA A 39 5.92 4.20 -11.82
CA ALA A 39 6.15 2.84 -12.34
C ALA A 39 7.65 2.49 -12.44
N ASP A 40 8.47 3.49 -12.78
CA ASP A 40 9.93 3.34 -12.97
C ASP A 40 10.74 3.72 -11.72
N SER A 41 10.14 3.67 -10.53
CA SER A 41 10.83 3.97 -9.28
C SER A 41 10.88 2.75 -8.36
N GLU A 42 11.87 2.76 -7.47
CA GLU A 42 12.00 1.76 -6.41
C GLU A 42 10.71 1.69 -5.56
N LEU A 43 10.11 0.51 -5.47
CA LEU A 43 9.02 0.25 -4.56
C LEU A 43 9.57 -0.32 -3.24
N ARG A 44 9.25 0.33 -2.13
CA ARG A 44 9.64 -0.08 -0.79
C ARG A 44 8.49 -0.80 -0.12
N ILE A 45 8.72 -2.05 0.22
CA ILE A 45 7.73 -2.93 0.86
C ILE A 45 8.26 -3.32 2.24
N LEU A 46 7.42 -3.22 3.26
CA LEU A 46 7.65 -3.81 4.58
C LEU A 46 6.83 -5.08 4.71
N THR A 47 7.48 -6.21 4.90
CA THR A 47 6.80 -7.47 5.16
C THR A 47 6.99 -7.90 6.60
N CYS A 48 5.86 -8.12 7.30
CA CYS A 48 5.86 -8.60 8.67
C CYS A 48 5.76 -10.12 8.71
N ILE A 49 6.55 -10.74 9.57
CA ILE A 49 6.61 -12.20 9.70
C ILE A 49 6.45 -12.57 11.17
N HIS A 50 5.42 -13.34 11.48
CA HIS A 50 5.19 -13.91 12.80
C HIS A 50 5.81 -15.31 12.93
N THR A 51 5.74 -16.10 11.83
CA THR A 51 6.22 -17.47 11.81
C THR A 51 6.97 -17.77 10.51
N PRO A 52 7.95 -18.67 10.50
CA PRO A 52 8.66 -19.07 9.28
C PRO A 52 7.74 -19.64 8.19
N ARG A 53 6.53 -20.12 8.55
CA ARG A 53 5.56 -20.66 7.59
C ARG A 53 5.04 -19.61 6.59
N ASN A 54 5.02 -18.32 6.99
CA ASN A 54 4.58 -17.23 6.12
C ASN A 54 5.60 -16.89 5.02
N VAL A 55 6.86 -17.30 5.19
CA VAL A 55 7.99 -16.88 4.33
C VAL A 55 7.81 -17.28 2.87
N PRO A 56 7.51 -18.56 2.52
CA PRO A 56 7.39 -18.97 1.11
C PRO A 56 6.30 -18.20 0.36
N THR A 57 5.13 -18.04 0.97
CA THR A 57 4.00 -17.35 0.36
C THR A 57 4.29 -15.87 0.15
N ILE A 58 4.94 -15.22 1.11
CA ILE A 58 5.33 -13.82 1.01
C ILE A 58 6.38 -13.63 -0.11
N ILE A 59 7.39 -14.50 -0.19
CA ILE A 59 8.39 -14.46 -1.26
C ILE A 59 7.71 -14.62 -2.63
N ASN A 60 6.81 -15.59 -2.79
CA ASN A 60 6.09 -15.81 -4.04
C ASN A 60 5.21 -14.60 -4.41
N LEU A 61 4.55 -13.99 -3.42
CA LEU A 61 3.75 -12.78 -3.64
C LEU A 61 4.62 -11.59 -4.11
N ILE A 62 5.80 -11.45 -3.53
CA ILE A 62 6.74 -10.38 -3.90
C ILE A 62 7.35 -10.65 -5.27
N GLU A 63 7.74 -11.88 -5.56
CA GLU A 63 8.29 -12.28 -6.85
C GLU A 63 7.27 -12.04 -7.98
N ALA A 64 6.00 -12.31 -7.71
CA ALA A 64 4.90 -12.04 -8.65
C ALA A 64 4.81 -10.56 -9.07
N THR A 65 5.33 -9.61 -8.29
CA THR A 65 5.36 -8.19 -8.67
C THR A 65 6.39 -7.84 -9.75
N HIS A 66 7.12 -8.82 -10.25
CA HIS A 66 8.08 -8.71 -11.34
C HIS A 66 9.13 -7.60 -11.15
N PRO A 67 10.05 -7.74 -10.21
CA PRO A 67 11.10 -6.74 -10.01
C PRO A 67 12.04 -6.68 -11.22
N THR A 68 12.25 -5.48 -11.74
CA THR A 68 13.14 -5.23 -12.89
C THR A 68 14.14 -4.14 -12.55
N LYS A 69 15.19 -3.99 -13.37
CA LYS A 69 16.15 -2.88 -13.20
C LYS A 69 15.51 -1.50 -13.30
N LYS A 70 14.39 -1.36 -14.03
CA LYS A 70 13.62 -0.11 -14.13
C LYS A 70 12.68 0.11 -12.95
N SER A 71 12.16 -0.99 -12.38
CA SER A 71 11.26 -0.98 -11.23
C SER A 71 11.80 -1.92 -10.14
N PRO A 72 12.89 -1.53 -9.45
CA PRO A 72 13.50 -2.36 -8.41
C PRO A 72 12.63 -2.40 -7.16
N LEU A 73 12.82 -3.45 -6.35
CA LEU A 73 12.17 -3.61 -5.05
C LEU A 73 13.19 -3.47 -3.91
N CYS A 74 12.80 -2.74 -2.88
CA CYS A 74 13.48 -2.74 -1.59
C CYS A 74 12.55 -3.35 -0.54
N ILE A 75 12.93 -4.49 0.01
CA ILE A 75 12.11 -5.28 0.91
C ILE A 75 12.70 -5.19 2.31
N TYR A 76 11.91 -4.63 3.23
CA TYR A 76 12.21 -4.66 4.66
C TYR A 76 11.48 -5.87 5.26
N VAL A 77 12.24 -6.82 5.78
CA VAL A 77 11.69 -8.06 6.38
C VAL A 77 11.70 -7.90 7.87
N LEU A 78 10.54 -7.70 8.49
CA LEU A 78 10.39 -7.47 9.91
C LEU A 78 9.88 -8.75 10.60
N HIS A 79 10.79 -9.46 11.27
CA HIS A 79 10.42 -10.58 12.14
C HIS A 79 9.92 -10.05 13.48
N LEU A 80 8.67 -10.35 13.80
CA LEU A 80 7.97 -9.89 15.00
C LEU A 80 8.06 -10.96 16.09
N VAL A 81 8.70 -10.61 17.18
CA VAL A 81 8.98 -11.51 18.31
C VAL A 81 8.35 -10.95 19.58
N GLU A 82 7.61 -11.79 20.30
CA GLU A 82 7.06 -11.40 21.60
C GLU A 82 8.17 -11.15 22.61
N LEU A 83 8.02 -10.04 23.34
CA LEU A 83 8.92 -9.69 24.44
C LEU A 83 8.64 -10.56 25.68
N THR A 84 9.46 -11.58 25.88
CA THR A 84 9.39 -12.45 27.05
C THR A 84 10.66 -12.31 27.89
N GLY A 85 10.50 -12.03 29.19
CA GLY A 85 11.62 -12.04 30.15
C GLY A 85 12.69 -10.95 29.97
N ARG A 86 12.43 -9.90 29.18
CA ARG A 86 13.32 -8.74 29.00
C ARG A 86 12.70 -7.48 29.57
N ALA A 87 13.54 -6.52 29.98
CA ALA A 87 13.09 -5.27 30.58
C ALA A 87 12.61 -4.23 29.55
N SER A 88 13.02 -4.34 28.28
CA SER A 88 12.71 -3.33 27.26
C SER A 88 12.58 -3.91 25.85
N ALA A 89 11.75 -3.29 25.05
CA ALA A 89 11.62 -3.55 23.62
C ALA A 89 12.94 -3.25 22.88
N MET A 90 13.17 -3.95 21.76
CA MET A 90 14.39 -3.83 20.97
C MET A 90 14.11 -4.05 19.49
N LEU A 91 14.62 -3.16 18.65
CA LEU A 91 14.69 -3.35 17.21
C LEU A 91 16.12 -3.72 16.82
N ILE A 92 16.31 -4.88 16.19
CA ILE A 92 17.60 -5.40 15.74
C ILE A 92 17.65 -5.26 14.22
N VAL A 93 18.65 -4.54 13.71
CA VAL A 93 18.96 -4.48 12.28
C VAL A 93 20.04 -5.52 11.99
N HIS A 94 19.73 -6.47 11.12
CA HIS A 94 20.71 -7.48 10.71
C HIS A 94 21.52 -6.94 9.54
N SER A 95 22.85 -6.96 9.65
CA SER A 95 23.72 -6.69 8.51
C SER A 95 23.98 -8.00 7.77
N THR A 96 24.04 -7.92 6.46
CA THR A 96 24.26 -9.06 5.51
C THR A 96 25.56 -9.85 5.73
N ARG A 97 26.32 -9.58 6.77
CA ARG A 97 27.50 -10.38 7.12
C ARG A 97 27.07 -11.58 7.94
N LYS A 98 27.21 -12.76 7.34
CA LYS A 98 27.04 -14.06 7.97
C LYS A 98 27.75 -14.09 9.33
N SER A 99 27.00 -13.96 10.39
CA SER A 99 27.49 -14.29 11.73
C SER A 99 27.48 -15.81 11.83
N GLY A 100 28.63 -16.44 11.64
CA GLY A 100 28.78 -17.88 11.76
C GLY A 100 28.68 -18.39 13.21
N ARG A 101 27.97 -17.67 14.09
CA ARG A 101 27.74 -18.11 15.46
C ARG A 101 26.52 -19.02 15.51
N PRO A 102 26.61 -20.18 16.19
CA PRO A 102 25.46 -21.03 16.38
C PRO A 102 24.34 -20.27 17.14
N ALA A 103 23.10 -20.45 16.70
CA ALA A 103 21.93 -19.84 17.36
C ALA A 103 21.84 -20.31 18.80
N LEU A 104 21.87 -19.37 19.74
CA LEU A 104 21.82 -19.65 21.18
C LEU A 104 20.41 -19.98 21.67
N ASN A 105 19.36 -19.56 20.93
CA ASN A 105 17.96 -19.70 21.32
C ASN A 105 17.09 -20.08 20.13
N ARG A 106 15.94 -20.75 20.37
CA ARG A 106 14.94 -21.13 19.37
C ARG A 106 14.46 -19.92 18.53
N THR A 107 14.23 -18.80 19.17
CA THR A 107 13.80 -17.54 18.50
C THR A 107 14.87 -17.03 17.55
N GLN A 108 16.15 -17.10 17.94
CA GLN A 108 17.26 -16.71 17.07
C GLN A 108 17.38 -17.65 15.88
N ALA A 109 17.22 -18.96 16.08
CA ALA A 109 17.22 -19.93 14.99
C ALA A 109 16.08 -19.68 13.99
N GLN A 110 14.91 -19.28 14.47
CA GLN A 110 13.78 -18.87 13.60
C GLN A 110 14.11 -17.59 12.82
N SER A 111 14.67 -16.57 13.48
CA SER A 111 15.11 -15.34 12.81
C SER A 111 16.15 -15.65 11.73
N ASP A 112 17.14 -16.46 12.04
CA ASP A 112 18.21 -16.85 11.10
C ASP A 112 17.63 -17.61 9.89
N HIS A 113 16.65 -18.49 10.11
CA HIS A 113 15.95 -19.19 9.04
C HIS A 113 15.19 -18.22 8.10
N ILE A 114 14.47 -17.26 8.68
CA ILE A 114 13.74 -16.23 7.93
C ILE A 114 14.72 -15.38 7.11
N ILE A 115 15.78 -14.89 7.75
CA ILE A 115 16.81 -14.06 7.13
C ILE A 115 17.47 -14.81 5.96
N ASN A 116 17.91 -16.04 6.19
CA ASN A 116 18.56 -16.85 5.15
C ASN A 116 17.63 -17.10 3.94
N ALA A 117 16.33 -17.29 4.16
CA ALA A 117 15.37 -17.48 3.07
C ALA A 117 15.27 -16.24 2.17
N PHE A 118 15.19 -15.04 2.78
CA PHE A 118 15.12 -13.79 2.03
C PHE A 118 16.47 -13.38 1.40
N GLU A 119 17.61 -13.68 2.05
CA GLU A 119 18.93 -13.49 1.46
C GLU A 119 19.15 -14.39 0.23
N ASN A 120 18.69 -15.65 0.30
CA ASN A 120 18.72 -16.54 -0.86
C ASN A 120 17.83 -16.00 -2.00
N TYR A 121 16.68 -15.45 -1.67
CA TYR A 121 15.82 -14.81 -2.66
C TYR A 121 16.51 -13.58 -3.31
N GLU A 122 17.12 -12.69 -2.51
CA GLU A 122 17.90 -11.56 -3.01
C GLU A 122 19.03 -12.00 -3.96
N GLN A 123 19.78 -13.03 -3.57
CA GLN A 123 20.88 -13.57 -4.39
C GLN A 123 20.36 -14.08 -5.75
N ASN A 124 19.21 -14.74 -5.76
CA ASN A 124 18.59 -15.27 -6.99
C ASN A 124 18.02 -14.16 -7.87
N ALA A 125 17.42 -13.15 -7.27
CA ALA A 125 16.85 -12.00 -7.99
C ALA A 125 17.91 -11.01 -8.48
N GLY A 126 19.13 -11.07 -7.95
CA GLY A 126 20.25 -10.22 -8.35
C GLY A 126 20.04 -8.74 -8.00
N SER A 127 20.41 -7.84 -8.91
CA SER A 127 20.37 -6.38 -8.65
C SER A 127 18.97 -5.75 -8.71
N THR A 128 17.92 -6.54 -8.89
CA THR A 128 16.55 -6.02 -9.00
C THR A 128 15.82 -5.97 -7.67
N VAL A 129 16.33 -6.69 -6.68
CA VAL A 129 15.78 -6.77 -5.32
C VAL A 129 16.88 -6.46 -4.32
N SER A 130 16.53 -5.68 -3.30
CA SER A 130 17.36 -5.43 -2.12
C SER A 130 16.59 -5.84 -0.88
N VAL A 131 17.18 -6.60 0.01
CA VAL A 131 16.56 -7.10 1.25
C VAL A 131 17.26 -6.53 2.46
N GLN A 132 16.48 -5.99 3.40
CA GLN A 132 16.96 -5.53 4.71
C GLN A 132 16.22 -6.25 5.83
N PRO A 133 16.80 -7.27 6.44
CA PRO A 133 16.18 -8.00 7.52
C PRO A 133 16.28 -7.24 8.84
N LEU A 134 15.17 -7.24 9.58
CA LEU A 134 14.96 -6.59 10.86
C LEU A 134 14.28 -7.57 11.83
N THR A 135 14.51 -7.44 13.11
CA THR A 135 13.76 -8.16 14.15
C THR A 135 13.28 -7.16 15.21
N ALA A 136 11.97 -7.07 15.41
CA ALA A 136 11.36 -6.31 16.49
C ALA A 136 11.00 -7.26 17.64
N ILE A 137 11.48 -6.95 18.83
CA ILE A 137 11.16 -7.68 20.05
C ILE A 137 10.38 -6.72 20.95
N SER A 138 9.05 -6.90 21.03
CA SER A 138 8.15 -6.01 21.75
C SER A 138 6.92 -6.74 22.28
N PRO A 139 6.21 -6.16 23.28
CA PRO A 139 4.93 -6.70 23.71
C PRO A 139 3.90 -6.61 22.57
N TYR A 140 2.97 -7.54 22.51
CA TYR A 140 1.91 -7.52 21.50
C TYR A 140 1.10 -6.22 21.48
N SER A 141 0.95 -5.55 22.64
CA SER A 141 0.20 -4.29 22.77
C SER A 141 0.81 -3.12 21.98
N SER A 142 2.15 -3.06 21.87
CA SER A 142 2.90 -1.99 21.19
C SER A 142 3.55 -2.43 19.86
N MET A 143 3.44 -3.70 19.50
CA MET A 143 4.09 -4.24 18.30
C MET A 143 3.66 -3.52 17.00
N HIS A 144 2.42 -3.03 16.93
CA HIS A 144 1.95 -2.23 15.80
C HIS A 144 2.67 -0.88 15.67
N GLU A 145 3.11 -0.29 16.80
CA GLU A 145 3.87 0.96 16.80
C GLU A 145 5.25 0.75 16.15
N ASP A 146 5.90 -0.38 16.43
CA ASP A 146 7.18 -0.73 15.80
C ASP A 146 7.02 -0.91 14.29
N ILE A 147 5.94 -1.58 13.86
CA ILE A 147 5.64 -1.75 12.42
C ILE A 147 5.45 -0.39 11.75
N CYS A 148 4.63 0.49 12.34
CA CYS A 148 4.35 1.82 11.81
C CYS A 148 5.60 2.71 11.80
N SER A 149 6.40 2.66 12.88
CA SER A 149 7.65 3.42 13.00
C SER A 149 8.67 3.00 11.96
N VAL A 150 8.89 1.69 11.76
CA VAL A 150 9.78 1.18 10.71
C VAL A 150 9.28 1.57 9.32
N ALA A 151 7.96 1.48 9.08
CA ALA A 151 7.38 1.88 7.80
C ALA A 151 7.56 3.38 7.52
N GLU A 152 7.52 4.22 8.54
CA GLU A 152 7.77 5.66 8.43
C GLU A 152 9.25 5.96 8.17
N ASP A 153 10.14 5.41 8.99
CA ASP A 153 11.59 5.62 8.90
C ASP A 153 12.16 5.18 7.55
N LYS A 154 11.70 4.05 7.07
CA LYS A 154 12.13 3.46 5.79
C LYS A 154 11.37 4.01 4.58
N ARG A 155 10.37 4.88 4.80
CA ARG A 155 9.52 5.46 3.76
C ARG A 155 8.86 4.39 2.88
N VAL A 156 8.31 3.39 3.53
CA VAL A 156 7.62 2.28 2.89
C VAL A 156 6.34 2.76 2.21
N ALA A 157 6.02 2.22 1.05
CA ALA A 157 4.79 2.50 0.33
C ALA A 157 3.71 1.44 0.58
N PHE A 158 4.12 0.23 0.96
CA PHE A 158 3.20 -0.88 1.18
C PHE A 158 3.69 -1.79 2.31
N ILE A 159 2.82 -2.04 3.29
CA ILE A 159 3.05 -3.01 4.37
C ILE A 159 2.28 -4.28 4.04
N ILE A 160 2.93 -5.44 4.14
CA ILE A 160 2.28 -6.75 4.04
C ILE A 160 2.32 -7.40 5.43
N ILE A 161 1.13 -7.68 5.99
CA ILE A 161 0.98 -8.38 7.26
C ILE A 161 0.25 -9.71 7.05
N PRO A 162 0.66 -10.79 7.72
CA PRO A 162 -0.05 -12.05 7.65
C PRO A 162 -1.36 -11.97 8.43
N PHE A 163 -2.36 -12.69 7.95
CA PHE A 163 -3.64 -12.85 8.64
C PHE A 163 -3.44 -13.61 9.96
N HIS A 164 -4.28 -13.34 10.96
CA HIS A 164 -4.17 -13.93 12.30
C HIS A 164 -4.62 -15.39 12.40
N LYS A 165 -5.30 -15.92 11.37
CA LYS A 165 -5.63 -17.34 11.21
C LYS A 165 -4.71 -17.99 10.18
N GLN A 166 -4.42 -19.27 10.33
CA GLN A 166 -3.59 -20.05 9.42
C GLN A 166 -4.34 -21.29 8.96
N GLN A 167 -4.12 -21.70 7.73
CA GLN A 167 -4.71 -22.93 7.21
C GLN A 167 -4.11 -24.16 7.89
N THR A 168 -5.00 -25.05 8.34
CA THR A 168 -4.64 -26.37 8.87
C THR A 168 -4.49 -27.40 7.76
N VAL A 169 -3.93 -28.56 8.08
CA VAL A 169 -3.76 -29.67 7.12
C VAL A 169 -5.10 -30.13 6.55
N ASP A 170 -6.16 -30.01 7.34
CA ASP A 170 -7.53 -30.41 6.98
C ASP A 170 -8.28 -29.35 6.14
N GLY A 171 -7.59 -28.24 5.78
CA GLY A 171 -8.16 -27.15 4.99
C GLY A 171 -8.95 -26.10 5.79
N GLY A 172 -9.14 -26.29 7.09
CA GLY A 172 -9.76 -25.32 7.98
C GLY A 172 -8.84 -24.13 8.28
N MET A 173 -9.37 -23.10 8.93
CA MET A 173 -8.61 -21.93 9.39
C MET A 173 -8.53 -21.94 10.91
N GLU A 174 -7.33 -22.02 11.47
CA GLU A 174 -7.07 -22.01 12.91
C GLU A 174 -6.46 -20.69 13.35
N LEU A 175 -6.90 -20.20 14.50
CA LEU A 175 -6.36 -19.00 15.13
C LEU A 175 -4.95 -19.29 15.70
N ILE A 176 -3.95 -18.57 15.22
CA ILE A 176 -2.57 -18.73 15.71
C ILE A 176 -2.42 -18.09 17.10
N ASN A 177 -2.79 -16.82 17.20
CA ASN A 177 -2.75 -16.03 18.44
C ASN A 177 -3.76 -14.88 18.31
N PRO A 178 -4.68 -14.71 19.29
CA PRO A 178 -5.67 -13.64 19.25
C PRO A 178 -5.05 -12.24 19.23
N ALA A 179 -3.85 -12.06 19.80
CA ALA A 179 -3.14 -10.79 19.78
C ALA A 179 -2.81 -10.30 18.35
N PHE A 180 -2.58 -11.20 17.41
CA PHE A 180 -2.28 -10.83 16.02
C PHE A 180 -3.43 -10.11 15.34
N ARG A 181 -4.68 -10.47 15.69
CA ARG A 181 -5.84 -9.75 15.19
C ARG A 181 -5.83 -8.29 15.62
N THR A 182 -5.57 -8.03 16.90
CA THR A 182 -5.49 -6.67 17.44
C THR A 182 -4.33 -5.89 16.82
N ILE A 183 -3.17 -6.54 16.61
CA ILE A 183 -2.04 -5.92 15.90
C ILE A 183 -2.45 -5.51 14.49
N ASN A 184 -3.08 -6.41 13.73
CA ASN A 184 -3.51 -6.14 12.35
C ASN A 184 -4.50 -4.96 12.31
N GLN A 185 -5.49 -4.92 13.21
CA GLN A 185 -6.45 -3.82 13.32
C GLN A 185 -5.76 -2.48 13.63
N ASN A 186 -4.80 -2.49 14.56
CA ASN A 186 -4.05 -1.29 14.93
C ASN A 186 -3.11 -0.82 13.81
N VAL A 187 -2.51 -1.74 13.05
CA VAL A 187 -1.71 -1.38 11.86
C VAL A 187 -2.60 -0.75 10.80
N LEU A 188 -3.78 -1.33 10.51
CA LEU A 188 -4.73 -0.74 9.56
C LEU A 188 -5.16 0.68 9.96
N ALA A 189 -5.31 0.94 11.26
CA ALA A 189 -5.73 2.25 11.77
C ALA A 189 -4.61 3.30 11.76
N ASN A 190 -3.34 2.89 11.96
CA ASN A 190 -2.24 3.82 12.25
C ASN A 190 -1.11 3.80 11.20
N ALA A 191 -1.16 2.92 10.19
CA ALA A 191 -0.09 2.81 9.21
C ALA A 191 0.12 4.10 8.40
N PRO A 192 1.37 4.50 8.16
CA PRO A 192 1.71 5.70 7.38
C PRO A 192 1.66 5.48 5.87
N CYS A 193 1.25 4.34 5.41
CA CYS A 193 1.19 3.92 4.01
C CYS A 193 0.12 2.85 3.81
N SER A 194 -0.06 2.39 2.57
CA SER A 194 -1.02 1.34 2.26
C SER A 194 -0.66 0.01 2.94
N VAL A 195 -1.68 -0.76 3.33
CA VAL A 195 -1.54 -2.03 4.06
C VAL A 195 -2.24 -3.15 3.31
N GLY A 196 -1.58 -4.30 3.20
CA GLY A 196 -2.16 -5.54 2.70
C GLY A 196 -2.19 -6.62 3.78
N ILE A 197 -3.34 -7.23 4.01
CA ILE A 197 -3.48 -8.42 4.86
C ILE A 197 -3.48 -9.65 3.94
N LEU A 198 -2.53 -10.56 4.16
CA LEU A 198 -2.40 -11.78 3.38
C LEU A 198 -3.02 -12.97 4.12
N VAL A 199 -4.12 -13.48 3.59
CA VAL A 199 -4.72 -14.76 3.98
C VAL A 199 -4.01 -15.84 3.18
N ASP A 200 -3.12 -16.57 3.83
CA ASP A 200 -2.29 -17.60 3.18
C ASP A 200 -3.03 -18.96 3.17
N ARG A 201 -3.25 -19.45 1.97
CA ARG A 201 -3.80 -20.79 1.72
C ARG A 201 -2.90 -21.60 0.77
N GLY A 202 -1.58 -21.33 0.86
CA GLY A 202 -0.59 -22.04 0.08
C GLY A 202 -0.41 -21.48 -1.34
N LEU A 203 -0.17 -20.16 -1.47
CA LEU A 203 0.29 -19.55 -2.72
C LEU A 203 1.67 -20.11 -3.17
N SER A 204 2.02 -21.27 -2.67
CA SER A 204 3.14 -22.06 -3.15
C SER A 204 2.75 -22.56 -4.52
N GLY A 205 3.36 -22.02 -5.55
CA GLY A 205 3.14 -22.51 -6.90
C GLY A 205 3.15 -24.02 -6.89
N SER A 206 2.21 -24.63 -7.56
CA SER A 206 2.27 -26.03 -7.95
C SER A 206 3.60 -26.22 -8.67
N SER A 207 4.65 -26.41 -7.89
CA SER A 207 5.94 -26.78 -8.41
C SER A 207 5.81 -28.21 -8.93
N ASN A 208 5.30 -28.35 -10.14
CA ASN A 208 5.80 -29.38 -11.01
C ASN A 208 7.32 -29.08 -11.14
N ARG A 209 8.08 -29.59 -10.19
CA ARG A 209 9.54 -29.70 -10.26
C ARG A 209 9.88 -30.65 -11.40
N THR A 210 9.59 -30.26 -12.61
CA THR A 210 10.31 -30.73 -13.77
C THR A 210 11.65 -30.01 -13.71
N ILE A 211 12.69 -30.81 -13.72
CA ILE A 211 14.13 -30.54 -13.67
C ILE A 211 14.56 -29.57 -14.80
N SER A 212 14.05 -28.34 -14.79
CA SER A 212 14.55 -27.23 -15.61
C SER A 212 14.88 -26.07 -14.68
N ASN A 213 16.11 -25.61 -14.73
CA ASN A 213 16.81 -24.67 -13.84
C ASN A 213 16.23 -23.25 -13.78
N GLN A 214 14.94 -23.05 -13.95
CA GLN A 214 14.22 -21.82 -13.69
C GLN A 214 12.85 -22.17 -13.10
N ALA A 215 12.74 -22.05 -11.77
CA ALA A 215 11.44 -22.06 -11.09
C ALA A 215 10.71 -20.78 -11.45
N SER A 216 9.97 -20.75 -12.59
CA SER A 216 9.11 -19.63 -12.91
C SER A 216 7.84 -19.75 -12.08
N VAL A 217 7.56 -18.73 -11.29
CA VAL A 217 6.27 -18.57 -10.60
C VAL A 217 5.17 -18.49 -11.65
N SER A 218 4.18 -19.37 -11.55
CA SER A 218 3.01 -19.35 -12.42
C SER A 218 1.75 -19.27 -11.57
N HIS A 219 1.03 -18.17 -11.64
CA HIS A 219 -0.19 -17.95 -10.89
C HIS A 219 -1.26 -17.27 -11.72
N ASN A 220 -2.50 -17.72 -11.49
CA ASN A 220 -3.68 -17.05 -11.97
C ASN A 220 -4.20 -16.14 -10.85
N VAL A 221 -4.23 -14.85 -11.09
CA VAL A 221 -4.62 -13.81 -10.13
C VAL A 221 -5.95 -13.21 -10.55
N ALA A 222 -6.92 -13.13 -9.63
CA ALA A 222 -8.14 -12.37 -9.85
C ALA A 222 -8.14 -11.09 -9.01
N VAL A 223 -8.47 -9.97 -9.63
CA VAL A 223 -8.71 -8.70 -8.96
C VAL A 223 -10.20 -8.45 -8.97
N LEU A 224 -10.79 -8.32 -7.78
CA LEU A 224 -12.21 -8.00 -7.63
C LEU A 224 -12.34 -6.51 -7.39
N PHE A 225 -12.99 -5.79 -8.30
CA PHE A 225 -13.09 -4.34 -8.28
C PHE A 225 -14.56 -3.90 -8.12
N PHE A 226 -14.89 -3.32 -6.97
CA PHE A 226 -16.21 -2.80 -6.63
C PHE A 226 -16.26 -1.27 -6.71
N GLY A 227 -15.08 -0.64 -6.63
CA GLY A 227 -14.89 0.81 -6.64
C GLY A 227 -14.29 1.35 -5.34
N GLY A 228 -13.79 2.58 -5.45
CA GLY A 228 -13.18 3.29 -4.33
C GLY A 228 -11.66 3.17 -4.25
N PRO A 229 -11.07 3.88 -3.26
CA PRO A 229 -9.62 4.03 -3.16
C PRO A 229 -8.88 2.72 -2.90
N ASP A 230 -9.46 1.81 -2.10
CA ASP A 230 -8.85 0.53 -1.75
C ASP A 230 -8.75 -0.40 -2.97
N ASP A 231 -9.79 -0.43 -3.80
CA ASP A 231 -9.80 -1.23 -5.03
C ASP A 231 -8.86 -0.66 -6.10
N ARG A 232 -8.74 0.66 -6.19
CA ARG A 232 -7.73 1.28 -7.07
C ARG A 232 -6.31 0.94 -6.62
N GLU A 233 -6.06 0.87 -5.32
CA GLU A 233 -4.77 0.45 -4.76
C GLU A 233 -4.51 -1.03 -5.02
N ALA A 234 -5.52 -1.89 -4.89
CA ALA A 234 -5.47 -3.30 -5.22
C ALA A 234 -5.13 -3.52 -6.70
N LEU A 235 -5.79 -2.78 -7.59
CA LEU A 235 -5.51 -2.80 -9.03
C LEU A 235 -4.12 -2.25 -9.36
N ALA A 236 -3.62 -1.24 -8.61
CA ALA A 236 -2.26 -0.72 -8.75
C ALA A 236 -1.21 -1.78 -8.42
N TYR A 237 -1.44 -2.57 -7.37
CA TYR A 237 -0.56 -3.67 -7.00
C TYR A 237 -0.57 -4.78 -8.05
N ALA A 238 -1.76 -5.21 -8.48
CA ALA A 238 -1.92 -6.23 -9.52
C ALA A 238 -1.29 -5.80 -10.86
N ARG A 239 -1.35 -4.51 -11.20
CA ARG A 239 -0.72 -4.01 -12.41
C ARG A 239 0.79 -4.26 -12.44
N ARG A 240 1.48 -4.23 -11.28
CA ARG A 240 2.91 -4.57 -11.23
C ARG A 240 3.18 -6.03 -11.56
N MET A 241 2.19 -6.90 -11.32
CA MET A 241 2.27 -8.32 -11.66
C MET A 241 2.01 -8.59 -13.15
N SER A 242 1.34 -7.67 -13.86
CA SER A 242 0.91 -7.88 -15.24
C SER A 242 2.06 -8.08 -16.24
N ASP A 243 3.24 -7.60 -15.92
CA ASP A 243 4.43 -7.74 -16.78
C ASP A 243 5.21 -9.04 -16.50
N HIS A 244 4.81 -9.83 -15.49
CA HIS A 244 5.44 -11.10 -15.16
C HIS A 244 4.99 -12.21 -16.11
N PRO A 245 5.90 -12.92 -16.80
CA PRO A 245 5.56 -13.90 -17.86
C PRO A 245 4.77 -15.11 -17.36
N GLY A 246 4.83 -15.42 -16.06
CA GLY A 246 4.10 -16.54 -15.44
C GLY A 246 2.80 -16.12 -14.75
N ILE A 247 2.37 -14.87 -14.85
CA ILE A 247 1.18 -14.38 -14.17
C ILE A 247 0.07 -14.08 -15.20
N SER A 248 -1.10 -14.67 -14.97
CA SER A 248 -2.34 -14.29 -15.67
C SER A 248 -3.24 -13.52 -14.74
N ILE A 249 -3.74 -12.36 -15.16
CA ILE A 249 -4.58 -11.48 -14.33
C ILE A 249 -5.97 -11.40 -14.92
N THR A 250 -6.99 -11.70 -14.12
CA THR A 250 -8.39 -11.44 -14.44
C THR A 250 -8.90 -10.31 -13.57
N VAL A 251 -9.20 -9.17 -14.15
CA VAL A 251 -9.86 -8.06 -13.45
C VAL A 251 -11.36 -8.19 -13.63
N MET A 252 -12.07 -8.47 -12.57
CA MET A 252 -13.52 -8.53 -12.54
C MET A 252 -14.09 -7.29 -11.89
N ARG A 253 -14.73 -6.45 -12.69
CA ARG A 253 -15.38 -5.25 -12.23
C ARG A 253 -16.86 -5.50 -11.98
N PHE A 254 -17.31 -5.18 -10.77
CA PHE A 254 -18.72 -5.25 -10.40
C PHE A 254 -19.37 -3.87 -10.54
N ARG A 255 -20.53 -3.84 -11.20
CA ARG A 255 -21.31 -2.61 -11.40
C ARG A 255 -22.75 -2.85 -10.97
N PRO A 256 -23.39 -1.88 -10.29
CA PRO A 256 -24.83 -1.95 -10.08
C PRO A 256 -25.53 -1.86 -11.44
N MET A 257 -26.68 -2.52 -11.56
CA MET A 257 -27.57 -2.24 -12.67
C MET A 257 -27.97 -0.78 -12.57
N GLU A 258 -27.65 0.02 -13.59
CA GLU A 258 -28.19 1.37 -13.67
C GLU A 258 -29.69 1.21 -13.80
N GLU A 259 -30.44 1.52 -12.74
CA GLU A 259 -31.83 1.87 -12.91
C GLU A 259 -31.80 3.00 -13.95
N SER A 260 -32.24 2.67 -15.17
CA SER A 260 -32.51 3.68 -16.17
C SER A 260 -33.32 4.74 -15.42
N SER A 261 -32.68 5.85 -15.13
CA SER A 261 -33.34 7.04 -14.59
C SER A 261 -34.38 7.40 -15.63
N GLY A 262 -35.55 6.73 -15.50
CA GLY A 262 -36.72 7.08 -16.24
C GLY A 262 -36.91 8.54 -15.99
N MET A 263 -36.92 9.29 -17.06
CA MET A 263 -37.28 10.68 -17.17
C MET A 263 -38.33 11.04 -16.11
N ALA A 264 -37.92 11.43 -14.90
CA ALA A 264 -38.68 12.32 -14.07
C ALA A 264 -38.29 13.74 -14.49
N GLY A 265 -38.48 14.02 -15.75
CA GLY A 265 -38.56 15.37 -16.29
C GLY A 265 -39.84 15.97 -15.84
N GLY A 266 -39.87 16.64 -14.67
CA GLY A 266 -40.86 17.62 -14.37
C GLY A 266 -40.81 18.69 -15.48
N PRO A 267 -41.96 19.18 -16.00
CA PRO A 267 -41.98 20.19 -17.06
C PRO A 267 -41.50 21.53 -16.47
N GLY A 268 -40.31 21.97 -16.82
CA GLY A 268 -39.90 23.33 -16.49
C GLY A 268 -38.42 23.61 -16.27
N HIS A 269 -37.48 22.99 -16.98
CA HIS A 269 -36.11 23.51 -17.00
C HIS A 269 -35.71 23.86 -18.43
N HIS A 270 -35.65 25.15 -18.71
CA HIS A 270 -35.04 25.72 -19.91
C HIS A 270 -33.53 25.43 -19.90
N PRO A 271 -32.93 25.06 -21.05
CA PRO A 271 -31.49 24.67 -21.14
C PRO A 271 -30.52 25.86 -21.10
N ASN A 272 -30.94 27.06 -20.68
CA ASN A 272 -30.10 28.26 -20.73
C ASN A 272 -30.10 29.04 -19.39
N ASP A 273 -29.90 28.36 -18.25
CA ASP A 273 -29.66 29.08 -17.01
C ASP A 273 -28.15 28.97 -16.65
N PRO A 274 -27.33 30.04 -16.83
CA PRO A 274 -25.88 30.01 -16.60
C PRO A 274 -25.55 30.25 -15.12
N GLY A 275 -26.04 29.42 -14.22
CA GLY A 275 -25.85 29.65 -12.78
C GLY A 275 -25.95 28.45 -11.87
N VAL A 276 -26.25 27.26 -12.36
CA VAL A 276 -26.27 26.07 -11.50
C VAL A 276 -24.85 25.48 -11.43
N LEU A 277 -24.09 25.88 -10.41
CA LEU A 277 -22.92 25.17 -9.95
C LEU A 277 -23.37 23.77 -9.50
N THR A 278 -23.21 22.77 -10.38
CA THR A 278 -23.45 21.37 -10.04
C THR A 278 -22.41 20.98 -9.02
N VAL A 279 -22.75 21.00 -7.75
CA VAL A 279 -21.89 20.45 -6.68
C VAL A 279 -21.86 18.94 -6.87
N MET A 280 -20.77 18.43 -7.45
CA MET A 280 -20.54 16.99 -7.56
C MET A 280 -20.47 16.40 -6.16
N THR A 281 -21.28 15.39 -5.89
CA THR A 281 -21.20 14.65 -4.63
C THR A 281 -19.86 13.92 -4.55
N ASP A 282 -19.37 13.69 -3.33
CA ASP A 282 -18.09 12.96 -3.16
C ASP A 282 -18.17 11.55 -3.76
N THR A 283 -19.33 10.93 -3.74
CA THR A 283 -19.61 9.64 -4.40
C THR A 283 -19.44 9.70 -5.92
N GLU A 284 -19.88 10.78 -6.56
CA GLU A 284 -19.71 10.94 -8.01
C GLU A 284 -18.27 11.22 -8.40
N LYS A 285 -17.53 11.97 -7.56
CA LYS A 285 -16.09 12.16 -7.75
C LYS A 285 -15.34 10.84 -7.68
N GLU A 286 -15.66 9.99 -6.67
CA GLU A 286 -15.03 8.67 -6.52
C GLU A 286 -15.34 7.78 -7.73
N LYS A 287 -16.57 7.75 -8.23
CA LYS A 287 -16.93 7.01 -9.46
C LYS A 287 -16.14 7.48 -10.68
N GLN A 288 -15.97 8.80 -10.86
CA GLN A 288 -15.17 9.34 -11.95
C GLN A 288 -13.71 8.97 -11.84
N LEU A 289 -13.13 8.97 -10.63
CA LEU A 289 -11.77 8.53 -10.37
C LEU A 289 -11.62 7.04 -10.71
N ASP A 290 -12.60 6.22 -10.38
CA ASP A 290 -12.61 4.78 -10.69
C ASP A 290 -12.64 4.55 -12.21
N GLU A 291 -13.54 5.24 -12.94
CA GLU A 291 -13.63 5.13 -14.40
C GLU A 291 -12.33 5.54 -15.08
N GLU A 292 -11.76 6.66 -14.66
CA GLU A 292 -10.49 7.14 -15.22
C GLU A 292 -9.36 6.16 -14.93
N TYR A 293 -9.29 5.61 -13.69
CA TYR A 293 -8.25 4.66 -13.31
C TYR A 293 -8.34 3.35 -14.11
N ILE A 294 -9.56 2.81 -14.26
CA ILE A 294 -9.81 1.61 -15.05
C ILE A 294 -9.50 1.86 -16.54
N ARG A 295 -9.89 3.02 -17.06
CA ARG A 295 -9.56 3.40 -18.44
C ARG A 295 -8.05 3.42 -18.67
N GLN A 296 -7.30 4.03 -17.74
CA GLN A 296 -5.83 4.04 -17.79
C GLN A 296 -5.24 2.65 -17.69
N PHE A 297 -5.77 1.80 -16.81
CA PHE A 297 -5.33 0.42 -16.66
C PHE A 297 -5.52 -0.35 -17.97
N ARG A 298 -6.74 -0.31 -18.53
CA ARG A 298 -7.06 -0.99 -19.81
C ARG A 298 -6.20 -0.51 -20.97
N THR A 299 -5.95 0.80 -21.06
CA THR A 299 -5.08 1.36 -22.12
C THR A 299 -3.65 0.84 -21.98
N LYS A 300 -3.13 0.76 -20.76
CA LYS A 300 -1.75 0.31 -20.51
C LYS A 300 -1.56 -1.20 -20.67
N THR A 301 -2.62 -1.98 -20.49
CA THR A 301 -2.60 -3.45 -20.61
C THR A 301 -3.22 -3.97 -21.91
N ALA A 302 -3.62 -3.08 -22.82
CA ALA A 302 -4.32 -3.45 -24.05
C ALA A 302 -3.57 -4.46 -24.95
N ASN A 303 -2.24 -4.44 -24.93
CA ASN A 303 -1.38 -5.33 -25.71
C ASN A 303 -0.87 -6.54 -24.91
N ASN A 304 -1.36 -6.72 -23.67
CA ASN A 304 -0.94 -7.82 -22.80
C ASN A 304 -2.00 -8.92 -22.78
N GLU A 305 -1.74 -10.02 -23.45
CA GLU A 305 -2.65 -11.17 -23.56
C GLU A 305 -2.86 -11.90 -22.22
N SER A 306 -1.96 -11.71 -21.25
CA SER A 306 -2.10 -12.29 -19.91
C SER A 306 -3.09 -11.54 -19.00
N VAL A 307 -3.64 -10.40 -19.47
CA VAL A 307 -4.60 -9.60 -18.71
C VAL A 307 -5.98 -9.66 -19.35
N THR A 308 -6.93 -10.22 -18.60
CA THR A 308 -8.33 -10.29 -18.99
C THR A 308 -9.16 -9.32 -18.16
N TYR A 309 -10.03 -8.54 -18.80
CA TYR A 309 -10.95 -7.63 -18.13
C TYR A 309 -12.39 -8.05 -18.37
N VAL A 310 -13.16 -8.23 -17.29
CA VAL A 310 -14.55 -8.67 -17.32
C VAL A 310 -15.40 -7.73 -16.47
N GLU A 311 -16.53 -7.28 -16.99
CA GLU A 311 -17.54 -6.55 -16.22
C GLU A 311 -18.70 -7.48 -15.85
N ARG A 312 -19.19 -7.35 -14.62
CA ARG A 312 -20.36 -8.06 -14.11
C ARG A 312 -21.33 -7.03 -13.54
N VAL A 313 -22.55 -7.08 -14.06
CA VAL A 313 -23.68 -6.30 -13.52
C VAL A 313 -24.36 -7.15 -12.47
N VAL A 314 -24.48 -6.64 -11.27
CA VAL A 314 -25.09 -7.32 -10.12
C VAL A 314 -25.91 -6.32 -9.32
N ASN A 315 -26.98 -6.80 -8.66
CA ASN A 315 -27.93 -5.95 -7.96
C ASN A 315 -27.78 -5.98 -6.43
N ASN A 316 -27.23 -7.07 -5.91
CA ASN A 316 -27.13 -7.34 -4.47
C ASN A 316 -25.94 -8.22 -4.12
N GLY A 317 -25.74 -8.45 -2.81
CA GLY A 317 -24.65 -9.28 -2.32
C GLY A 317 -24.74 -10.74 -2.76
N GLU A 318 -25.93 -11.32 -2.92
CA GLU A 318 -26.10 -12.70 -3.34
C GLU A 318 -25.64 -12.92 -4.78
N GLU A 319 -26.01 -12.02 -5.69
CA GLU A 319 -25.54 -12.03 -7.08
C GLU A 319 -24.02 -11.82 -7.16
N THR A 320 -23.48 -10.97 -6.30
CA THR A 320 -22.04 -10.75 -6.15
C THR A 320 -21.33 -12.06 -5.77
N VAL A 321 -21.82 -12.74 -4.74
CA VAL A 321 -21.26 -14.04 -4.31
C VAL A 321 -21.36 -15.08 -5.42
N ALA A 322 -22.52 -15.17 -6.09
CA ALA A 322 -22.71 -16.09 -7.20
C ALA A 322 -21.72 -15.81 -8.34
N ALA A 323 -21.50 -14.54 -8.69
CA ALA A 323 -20.55 -14.15 -9.73
C ALA A 323 -19.09 -14.51 -9.35
N ILE A 324 -18.69 -14.30 -8.08
CA ILE A 324 -17.34 -14.66 -7.62
C ILE A 324 -17.16 -16.19 -7.66
N ARG A 325 -18.16 -16.96 -7.26
CA ARG A 325 -18.10 -18.44 -7.33
C ARG A 325 -17.88 -18.99 -8.74
N THR A 326 -18.25 -18.27 -9.78
CA THR A 326 -17.98 -18.71 -11.17
C THR A 326 -16.51 -18.78 -11.53
N ILE A 327 -15.65 -18.10 -10.76
CA ILE A 327 -14.19 -18.02 -11.02
C ILE A 327 -13.36 -18.69 -9.91
N ASP A 328 -14.00 -19.25 -8.87
CA ASP A 328 -13.32 -19.72 -7.67
C ASP A 328 -12.27 -20.80 -7.93
N SER A 329 -12.53 -21.75 -8.81
CA SER A 329 -11.61 -22.85 -9.12
C SER A 329 -10.48 -22.49 -10.10
N LEU A 330 -10.47 -21.29 -10.65
CA LEU A 330 -9.57 -20.89 -11.75
C LEU A 330 -8.34 -20.12 -11.27
N HIS A 331 -8.33 -19.62 -10.05
CA HIS A 331 -7.33 -18.67 -9.55
C HIS A 331 -6.59 -19.22 -8.32
N ASN A 332 -5.37 -18.69 -8.11
CA ASN A 332 -4.51 -19.02 -6.96
C ASN A 332 -4.48 -17.88 -5.93
N LEU A 333 -4.77 -16.66 -6.39
CA LEU A 333 -4.74 -15.46 -5.57
C LEU A 333 -5.92 -14.54 -5.92
N TYR A 334 -6.67 -14.13 -4.93
CA TYR A 334 -7.59 -13.00 -5.01
C TYR A 334 -6.93 -11.74 -4.45
N ILE A 335 -7.05 -10.62 -5.17
CA ILE A 335 -6.66 -9.29 -4.68
C ILE A 335 -7.93 -8.43 -4.65
N VAL A 336 -8.21 -7.82 -3.50
CA VAL A 336 -9.43 -7.05 -3.28
C VAL A 336 -9.14 -5.88 -2.36
N GLY A 337 -9.82 -4.76 -2.57
CA GLY A 337 -9.82 -3.66 -1.62
C GLY A 337 -10.62 -4.00 -0.37
N ARG A 338 -10.24 -3.45 0.76
CA ARG A 338 -10.96 -3.62 2.03
C ARG A 338 -12.36 -2.99 1.98
N GLY A 339 -12.53 -1.90 1.20
CA GLY A 339 -13.81 -1.21 1.05
C GLY A 339 -14.27 -0.48 2.30
N GLN A 340 -13.36 0.10 3.06
CA GLN A 340 -13.65 0.77 4.33
C GLN A 340 -14.63 1.93 4.14
N GLY A 341 -15.76 1.89 4.87
CA GLY A 341 -16.74 2.97 4.92
C GLY A 341 -17.62 3.13 3.68
N VAL A 342 -17.48 2.28 2.69
CA VAL A 342 -18.32 2.31 1.49
C VAL A 342 -19.51 1.36 1.68
N ILE A 343 -20.69 1.94 1.92
CA ILE A 343 -21.95 1.18 1.87
C ILE A 343 -22.33 1.04 0.40
N SER A 344 -22.14 -0.16 -0.13
CA SER A 344 -22.49 -0.46 -1.52
C SER A 344 -23.66 -1.46 -1.55
N PRO A 345 -24.66 -1.27 -2.39
CA PRO A 345 -25.71 -2.26 -2.60
C PRO A 345 -25.14 -3.61 -3.08
N LEU A 346 -23.99 -3.60 -3.75
CA LEU A 346 -23.30 -4.78 -4.27
C LEU A 346 -22.77 -5.71 -3.15
N THR A 347 -22.54 -5.17 -1.95
CA THR A 347 -22.03 -5.90 -0.77
C THR A 347 -23.01 -5.88 0.40
N ALA A 348 -24.23 -5.38 0.17
CA ALA A 348 -25.27 -5.33 1.19
C ALA A 348 -25.57 -6.73 1.73
N GLY A 349 -25.70 -6.85 3.06
CA GLY A 349 -25.95 -8.10 3.75
C GLY A 349 -24.73 -8.99 3.98
N LEU A 350 -23.61 -8.75 3.30
CA LEU A 350 -22.39 -9.56 3.50
C LEU A 350 -21.66 -9.25 4.81
N THR A 351 -21.93 -8.09 5.40
CA THR A 351 -21.32 -7.66 6.67
C THR A 351 -22.04 -8.16 7.91
N ASP A 352 -23.30 -8.64 7.77
CA ASP A 352 -24.15 -9.00 8.91
C ASP A 352 -23.60 -10.18 9.71
N TRP A 353 -22.82 -11.04 9.06
CA TRP A 353 -22.22 -12.25 9.62
C TRP A 353 -20.69 -12.23 9.58
N SER A 354 -20.09 -11.05 9.55
CA SER A 354 -18.65 -10.89 9.43
C SER A 354 -17.92 -11.40 10.68
N GLU A 355 -17.04 -12.41 10.49
CA GLU A 355 -16.15 -12.91 11.53
C GLU A 355 -14.90 -12.04 11.68
N CYS A 356 -14.41 -11.49 10.59
CA CYS A 356 -13.14 -10.78 10.50
C CYS A 356 -13.32 -9.42 9.81
N PRO A 357 -13.99 -8.43 10.47
CA PRO A 357 -14.32 -7.13 9.87
C PRO A 357 -13.07 -6.32 9.45
N GLU A 358 -11.89 -6.68 9.95
CA GLU A 358 -10.63 -6.12 9.49
C GLU A 358 -10.33 -6.41 8.02
N LEU A 359 -10.95 -7.43 7.44
CA LEU A 359 -10.80 -7.76 6.02
C LEU A 359 -11.82 -7.06 5.11
N GLY A 360 -12.85 -6.42 5.69
CA GLY A 360 -13.99 -5.89 4.92
C GLY A 360 -14.92 -6.98 4.40
N ALA A 361 -16.05 -6.60 3.81
CA ALA A 361 -17.12 -7.51 3.45
C ALA A 361 -16.69 -8.65 2.49
N ILE A 362 -15.99 -8.28 1.42
CA ILE A 362 -15.53 -9.26 0.41
C ILE A 362 -14.31 -10.04 0.91
N GLY A 363 -13.38 -9.36 1.59
CA GLY A 363 -12.19 -10.03 2.15
C GLY A 363 -12.57 -11.10 3.17
N ASP A 364 -13.53 -10.82 4.05
CA ASP A 364 -14.03 -11.76 5.05
C ASP A 364 -14.77 -12.95 4.41
N LEU A 365 -15.63 -12.67 3.43
CA LEU A 365 -16.28 -13.72 2.63
C LEU A 365 -15.25 -14.67 2.00
N LEU A 366 -14.25 -14.13 1.34
CA LEU A 366 -13.19 -14.93 0.69
C LEU A 366 -12.31 -15.67 1.70
N ALA A 367 -12.13 -15.12 2.90
CA ALA A 367 -11.37 -15.76 3.98
C ALA A 367 -12.15 -16.85 4.73
N SER A 368 -13.46 -16.94 4.54
CA SER A 368 -14.29 -17.97 5.19
C SER A 368 -13.90 -19.38 4.74
N SER A 369 -14.16 -20.38 5.58
CA SER A 369 -13.89 -21.80 5.27
C SER A 369 -14.77 -22.34 4.15
N ASP A 370 -15.95 -21.75 3.98
CA ASP A 370 -16.98 -22.19 3.04
C ASP A 370 -16.79 -21.63 1.64
N PHE A 371 -15.80 -20.74 1.48
CA PHE A 371 -15.51 -20.06 0.24
C PHE A 371 -14.03 -20.13 -0.08
N ALA A 372 -13.69 -20.35 -1.35
CA ALA A 372 -12.32 -20.29 -1.87
C ALA A 372 -11.26 -21.00 -1.00
N ALA A 373 -11.57 -22.18 -0.45
CA ALA A 373 -10.77 -22.87 0.56
C ALA A 373 -9.28 -23.11 0.18
N THR A 374 -8.95 -23.04 -1.10
CA THR A 374 -7.60 -23.29 -1.62
C THR A 374 -6.92 -22.04 -2.20
N VAL A 375 -7.61 -20.89 -2.24
CA VAL A 375 -7.13 -19.66 -2.87
C VAL A 375 -6.66 -18.69 -1.79
N SER A 376 -5.44 -18.18 -1.93
CA SER A 376 -4.93 -17.11 -1.06
C SER A 376 -5.62 -15.78 -1.36
N VAL A 377 -5.76 -14.93 -0.36
CA VAL A 377 -6.44 -13.64 -0.50
C VAL A 377 -5.53 -12.52 0.01
N LEU A 378 -5.34 -11.49 -0.80
CA LEU A 378 -4.66 -10.26 -0.40
C LEU A 378 -5.70 -9.14 -0.34
N VAL A 379 -5.99 -8.69 0.88
CA VAL A 379 -6.91 -7.57 1.13
C VAL A 379 -6.09 -6.30 1.31
N ILE A 380 -6.36 -5.29 0.48
CA ILE A 380 -5.58 -4.05 0.46
C ILE A 380 -6.42 -2.88 0.97
N GLN A 381 -5.85 -2.11 1.88
CA GLN A 381 -6.34 -0.81 2.32
C GLN A 381 -5.40 0.28 1.83
N GLN A 382 -5.91 1.26 1.11
CA GLN A 382 -5.16 2.43 0.73
C GLN A 382 -4.91 3.32 1.96
N PHE A 383 -3.76 3.96 2.00
CA PHE A 383 -3.50 5.01 2.99
C PHE A 383 -4.48 6.17 2.80
N VAL A 384 -5.33 6.36 3.77
CA VAL A 384 -6.20 7.53 3.88
C VAL A 384 -5.50 8.50 4.83
N GLY A 385 -4.91 9.57 4.31
CA GLY A 385 -4.29 10.61 5.13
C GLY A 385 -5.26 11.08 6.22
N LEU A 386 -4.72 11.53 7.35
CA LEU A 386 -5.52 12.16 8.41
C LEU A 386 -6.43 13.20 7.75
N GLY A 387 -7.74 12.92 7.72
CA GLY A 387 -8.74 13.81 7.12
C GLY A 387 -8.83 15.13 7.91
N PRO A 388 -9.50 16.15 7.39
CA PRO A 388 -9.63 17.46 8.03
C PRO A 388 -10.22 17.44 9.44
N SER A 389 -10.81 16.33 9.87
CA SER A 389 -11.31 16.15 11.24
C SER A 389 -10.23 16.05 12.31
N ASN A 390 -8.97 15.77 11.96
CA ASN A 390 -7.85 15.73 12.90
C ASN A 390 -6.92 16.97 12.80
N GLU A 391 -7.11 17.85 11.80
CA GLU A 391 -6.41 19.15 11.76
C GLU A 391 -6.96 20.14 12.81
N ALA A 392 -8.17 19.91 13.34
CA ALA A 392 -8.77 20.75 14.38
C ALA A 392 -8.10 20.61 15.76
N LEU A 393 -7.16 19.68 15.95
CA LEU A 393 -6.36 19.52 17.17
C LEU A 393 -4.91 20.00 17.02
N ALA A 394 -4.51 20.50 15.87
CA ALA A 394 -3.27 21.24 15.69
C ALA A 394 -3.46 22.66 16.23
N SER A 395 -2.68 23.01 17.27
CA SER A 395 -2.67 24.30 17.97
C SER A 395 -2.95 25.53 17.10
N PRO A 396 -3.69 26.54 17.64
CA PRO A 396 -4.06 27.76 16.90
C PRO A 396 -2.92 28.75 16.66
N ASP A 397 -1.66 28.38 16.85
CA ASP A 397 -0.49 29.28 16.76
C ASP A 397 0.47 28.94 15.59
N SER A 398 -0.05 28.78 14.38
CA SER A 398 0.80 28.80 13.19
C SER A 398 0.47 30.04 12.35
N PRO A 399 1.43 30.98 12.15
CA PRO A 399 1.19 32.12 11.30
C PRO A 399 0.96 31.69 9.84
N THR A 400 -0.18 32.04 9.33
CA THR A 400 -0.53 31.95 7.92
C THR A 400 0.38 32.89 7.15
N GLU A 401 1.35 32.38 6.38
CA GLU A 401 1.99 33.14 5.34
C GLU A 401 0.99 33.35 4.20
N GLY A 402 0.50 34.59 4.10
CA GLY A 402 -0.33 35.04 3.00
C GLY A 402 0.48 35.15 1.70
N PRO A 403 -0.18 35.11 0.54
CA PRO A 403 0.48 35.22 -0.74
C PRO A 403 1.05 36.64 -0.92
N ASN A 404 2.36 36.77 -1.16
CA ASN A 404 3.01 38.00 -1.55
C ASN A 404 2.59 38.37 -2.97
N GLU A 405 1.66 39.34 -3.07
CA GLU A 405 1.48 40.15 -4.25
C GLU A 405 2.65 41.20 -4.28
N PHE A 406 3.60 41.00 -5.16
CA PHE A 406 4.50 42.05 -5.58
C PHE A 406 3.90 42.80 -6.77
N ASN A 407 3.29 43.95 -6.49
CA ASN A 407 2.98 44.99 -7.46
C ASN A 407 4.20 45.87 -7.60
N ASP A 408 4.90 45.76 -8.72
CA ASP A 408 5.85 46.76 -9.17
C ASP A 408 5.20 47.64 -10.25
N HIS A 409 4.70 48.77 -9.83
CA HIS A 409 4.55 49.96 -10.65
C HIS A 409 5.76 50.86 -10.38
N PHE A 410 6.68 51.00 -11.34
CA PHE A 410 7.37 52.27 -11.57
C PHE A 410 7.67 52.49 -13.06
N ASN A 411 7.17 53.59 -13.52
CA ASN A 411 7.19 54.15 -14.84
C ASN A 411 8.46 55.00 -15.01
N GLY A 412 9.04 55.04 -16.19
CA GLY A 412 9.83 56.24 -16.57
C GLY A 412 11.13 56.03 -17.31
N GLY A 413 11.11 56.21 -18.61
CA GLY A 413 12.04 57.11 -19.28
C GLY A 413 13.27 56.56 -19.99
N ALA A 414 13.13 56.40 -21.29
CA ALA A 414 13.96 56.99 -22.36
C ALA A 414 15.44 56.58 -22.57
N ASN A 415 15.67 56.29 -23.83
CA ASN A 415 16.83 56.57 -24.70
C ASN A 415 17.86 55.45 -24.94
N GLN A 416 17.69 54.85 -26.11
CA GLN A 416 18.51 55.06 -27.33
C GLN A 416 20.00 54.65 -27.29
N MET A 417 20.30 53.93 -28.29
CA MET A 417 21.51 53.90 -29.15
C MET A 417 22.52 52.76 -29.00
N ASN A 418 22.43 51.96 -30.02
CA ASN A 418 23.47 51.72 -31.04
C ASN A 418 24.49 50.58 -30.86
N ARG A 419 24.32 49.67 -31.78
CA ARG A 419 25.23 49.25 -32.85
C ARG A 419 26.48 48.40 -32.51
N ARG A 420 26.46 47.32 -33.25
CA ARG A 420 27.56 46.71 -34.06
C ARG A 420 28.44 45.61 -33.47
N GLN A 421 28.26 44.49 -34.17
CA GLN A 421 29.27 43.73 -34.93
C GLN A 421 30.02 42.60 -34.23
N GLN A 422 29.78 41.45 -34.79
CA GLN A 422 30.70 40.31 -34.94
C GLN A 422 32.02 40.73 -35.61
N PRO A 423 33.14 39.95 -35.62
CA PRO A 423 33.19 38.56 -36.07
C PRO A 423 34.25 37.63 -35.40
N SER A 424 34.05 36.32 -35.47
CA SER A 424 34.79 35.20 -36.09
C SER A 424 36.27 34.91 -35.76
N MET A 425 36.56 33.62 -35.83
CA MET A 425 37.85 32.88 -36.02
C MET A 425 38.68 32.66 -34.74
N GLY A 426 39.25 31.50 -34.48
CA GLY A 426 39.79 30.46 -35.28
C GLY A 426 40.30 29.31 -34.44
N GLN A 427 40.39 28.19 -35.07
CA GLN A 427 41.06 26.93 -34.89
C GLN A 427 42.41 26.95 -34.16
N GLU A 428 42.71 25.86 -33.46
CA GLU A 428 43.85 24.91 -33.63
C GLU A 428 43.91 24.01 -32.40
N VAL A 429 43.67 22.67 -32.48
CA VAL A 429 44.54 21.57 -32.81
C VAL A 429 45.87 21.59 -32.03
N PHE A 430 46.06 20.63 -31.13
CA PHE A 430 47.14 19.65 -31.11
C PHE A 430 47.00 18.66 -29.93
N ASN A 431 46.99 17.39 -30.31
CA ASN A 431 47.43 16.24 -29.53
C ASN A 431 48.99 16.24 -29.41
N PRO A 432 49.64 15.48 -28.53
CA PRO A 432 49.51 14.04 -28.44
C PRO A 432 49.11 13.47 -27.08
#